data_17d429b40affe20d94847dfc49032600
#
_entry.id   17d429b40affe20d94847dfc49032600
#
_cell.length_a   1.000
_cell.length_b   1.000
_cell.length_c   1.000
_cell.angle_alpha   90.00
_cell.angle_beta   90.00
_cell.angle_gamma   90.00
#
_symmetry.space_group_name_H-M   'P 1'
#
loop_
_entity.id
_entity.type
_entity.pdbx_description
1 polymer ?
#
loop_
_entity_poly.entity_id
_entity_poly.type
_entity_poly.pdbx_seq_one_letter_code
_entity_poly.pdbx_strand_id
1 'polypeptide(L)'
;MLEHRRRQPSLPIVDGHGRPASLVVVSPETDAQGSHHQQLWPFLPGSEHRSQHCLRGACDGFLIVSRGHQFYICNPVIRTRVLLPQPERQYNTIAGFYCHHSTREYRVLWVSQSLDLSNSSLYIVTVGSSDKPRQVRVSMLTDSSPSEEHKLLNKLRFSSDCSPPVHHRGSLHWRPYSASDLTGGRGDIIVFDTESESFRWMRGPAQPCHCRKLFDMEGTLAFWGGSTPRSTSMDVWVMQDYEAETWAFKYRIDLSTVEASRKLHSASSKKKPRISSDSTVRLLNDVAVLNNHELLIMFNRKHVLRCDTNGKFLGVVNIGTSQYCMLLTHHRLQESIVPIPGHGMMQGKDEEPPFS
;
A
#
# COMPACT_ATOMS: atom_id res chain seq x y z
N MET A 1 -5.47 17.09 20.18
CA MET A 1 -5.44 15.72 19.64
C MET A 1 -4.96 15.62 18.20
N LEU A 2 -5.34 16.51 17.27
CA LEU A 2 -4.85 16.55 15.89
C LEU A 2 -3.38 16.92 15.71
N GLU A 3 -2.83 17.77 16.57
CA GLU A 3 -1.40 18.15 16.54
C GLU A 3 -0.46 17.01 16.99
N HIS A 4 -0.95 16.11 17.84
CA HIS A 4 -0.16 14.95 18.27
C HIS A 4 0.00 13.93 17.12
N ARG A 5 -1.04 13.77 16.26
CA ARG A 5 -0.99 12.90 15.09
C ARG A 5 0.04 13.32 14.04
N ARG A 6 0.29 14.63 13.87
CA ARG A 6 1.27 15.14 12.89
C ARG A 6 2.73 14.90 13.27
N ARG A 7 3.02 14.51 14.51
CA ARG A 7 4.39 14.33 15.02
C ARG A 7 4.92 12.90 14.98
N GLN A 8 4.04 11.91 14.80
CA GLN A 8 4.49 10.52 14.72
C GLN A 8 4.85 10.16 13.29
N PRO A 9 6.02 9.54 13.07
CA PRO A 9 6.43 9.11 11.73
C PRO A 9 5.48 8.04 11.21
N SER A 10 5.12 8.15 9.94
CA SER A 10 4.41 7.11 9.23
C SER A 10 5.41 6.09 8.70
N LEU A 11 5.30 4.84 9.14
CA LEU A 11 6.27 3.79 8.83
C LEU A 11 5.73 2.76 7.84
N PRO A 12 6.54 2.27 6.90
CA PRO A 12 6.10 1.28 5.92
C PRO A 12 5.82 -0.08 6.56
N ILE A 13 4.82 -0.76 6.01
CA ILE A 13 4.41 -2.11 6.43
C ILE A 13 4.90 -3.12 5.40
N VAL A 14 5.54 -4.16 5.87
CA VAL A 14 5.94 -5.34 5.09
C VAL A 14 5.08 -6.52 5.50
N ASP A 15 4.53 -7.23 4.52
CA ASP A 15 3.79 -8.47 4.73
C ASP A 15 4.71 -9.66 4.55
N GLY A 16 4.88 -10.44 5.60
CA GLY A 16 5.62 -11.70 5.59
C GLY A 16 4.69 -12.88 5.36
N HIS A 17 4.69 -13.41 4.16
CA HIS A 17 3.98 -14.63 3.82
C HIS A 17 4.74 -15.84 4.34
N GLY A 18 4.50 -16.18 5.59
CA GLY A 18 5.06 -17.34 6.26
C GLY A 18 4.01 -18.04 7.11
N ARG A 19 4.44 -19.00 7.92
CA ARG A 19 3.60 -19.60 8.96
C ARG A 19 4.22 -19.27 10.33
N PRO A 20 3.58 -18.41 11.13
CA PRO A 20 2.38 -17.61 10.84
C PRO A 20 2.66 -16.43 9.89
N ALA A 21 1.64 -15.99 9.15
CA ALA A 21 1.70 -14.74 8.39
C ALA A 21 1.83 -13.56 9.35
N SER A 22 2.67 -12.60 9.01
CA SER A 22 2.94 -11.45 9.89
C SER A 22 3.03 -10.15 9.13
N LEU A 23 2.35 -9.14 9.65
CA LEU A 23 2.55 -7.75 9.22
C LEU A 23 3.60 -7.12 10.14
N VAL A 24 4.55 -6.44 9.55
CA VAL A 24 5.69 -5.86 10.26
C VAL A 24 5.89 -4.43 9.85
N VAL A 25 6.03 -3.56 10.83
CA VAL A 25 6.43 -2.16 10.62
C VAL A 25 7.94 -2.08 10.62
N VAL A 26 8.51 -1.41 9.63
CA VAL A 26 9.95 -1.22 9.51
C VAL A 26 10.32 0.18 9.98
N SER A 27 11.17 0.27 11.00
CA SER A 27 11.72 1.53 11.52
C SER A 27 13.08 1.85 10.91
N PRO A 28 13.42 3.13 10.69
CA PRO A 28 14.77 3.56 10.34
C PRO A 28 15.76 3.40 11.50
N GLU A 29 15.27 3.42 12.74
CA GLU A 29 16.13 3.32 13.93
C GLU A 29 16.71 1.93 14.10
N THR A 30 18.02 1.87 14.36
CA THR A 30 18.74 0.64 14.72
C THR A 30 18.83 0.53 16.22
N ASP A 31 18.18 -0.48 16.80
CA ASP A 31 18.58 -0.85 18.18
C ASP A 31 19.97 -1.46 18.14
N ALA A 32 20.66 -1.43 19.29
CA ALA A 32 21.99 -2.03 19.46
C ALA A 32 22.04 -3.55 19.11
N GLN A 33 20.89 -4.20 18.96
CA GLN A 33 20.72 -5.60 18.55
C GLN A 33 20.41 -5.83 17.07
N GLY A 34 20.32 -4.76 16.26
CA GLY A 34 20.10 -4.84 14.82
C GLY A 34 18.68 -5.24 14.40
N SER A 35 17.70 -5.09 15.27
CA SER A 35 16.29 -5.34 15.00
C SER A 35 15.62 -4.05 14.54
N HIS A 36 15.26 -4.00 13.26
CA HIS A 36 14.71 -2.80 12.62
C HIS A 36 13.20 -2.90 12.35
N HIS A 37 12.53 -3.82 13.03
CA HIS A 37 11.14 -4.10 12.73
C HIS A 37 10.36 -4.46 13.99
N GLN A 38 9.15 -3.94 14.06
CA GLN A 38 8.18 -4.30 15.07
C GLN A 38 7.08 -5.13 14.42
N GLN A 39 6.88 -6.34 14.92
CA GLN A 39 5.76 -7.18 14.48
C GLN A 39 4.45 -6.52 14.95
N LEU A 40 3.56 -6.25 13.99
CA LEU A 40 2.21 -5.88 14.33
C LEU A 40 1.49 -7.09 14.92
N TRP A 41 0.65 -6.81 15.88
CA TRP A 41 -0.13 -7.81 16.59
C TRP A 41 -0.84 -8.77 15.63
N PRO A 42 -0.86 -10.10 15.92
CA PRO A 42 -1.61 -11.06 15.12
C PRO A 42 -3.10 -10.73 15.21
N PHE A 43 -3.62 -10.13 14.14
CA PHE A 43 -4.94 -9.52 14.10
C PHE A 43 -6.10 -10.46 14.29
N LEU A 44 -5.89 -11.77 14.20
CA LEU A 44 -6.99 -12.73 14.20
C LEU A 44 -6.61 -14.00 14.95
N PRO A 45 -7.36 -14.37 16.01
CA PRO A 45 -7.16 -15.65 16.69
C PRO A 45 -7.54 -16.80 15.78
N GLY A 46 -6.96 -17.97 16.03
CA GLY A 46 -7.30 -19.21 15.34
C GLY A 46 -6.71 -19.32 13.93
N SER A 47 -5.57 -18.66 13.64
CA SER A 47 -4.91 -18.72 12.34
C SER A 47 -4.22 -20.05 12.03
N GLU A 48 -4.58 -21.14 12.71
CA GLU A 48 -4.07 -22.50 12.38
C GLU A 48 -4.52 -22.97 10.99
N HIS A 49 -5.54 -22.37 10.41
CA HIS A 49 -6.08 -22.76 9.12
C HIS A 49 -5.88 -21.68 8.05
N ARG A 50 -4.91 -21.90 7.18
CA ARG A 50 -4.72 -21.54 5.74
C ARG A 50 -5.38 -20.27 5.15
N SER A 51 -6.11 -19.45 5.88
CA SER A 51 -6.69 -18.24 5.33
C SER A 51 -5.64 -17.13 5.32
N GLN A 52 -5.18 -16.76 4.16
CA GLN A 52 -4.30 -15.61 3.94
C GLN A 52 -5.00 -14.34 4.42
N HIS A 53 -4.37 -13.64 5.33
CA HIS A 53 -4.74 -12.27 5.67
C HIS A 53 -4.05 -11.33 4.69
N CYS A 54 -4.80 -10.40 4.12
CA CYS A 54 -4.24 -9.39 3.23
C CYS A 54 -4.55 -8.00 3.78
N LEU A 55 -3.53 -7.15 3.85
CA LEU A 55 -3.70 -5.73 4.14
C LEU A 55 -4.33 -5.06 2.92
N ARG A 56 -5.43 -4.33 3.13
CA ARG A 56 -6.24 -3.73 2.07
C ARG A 56 -6.33 -2.21 2.15
N GLY A 57 -6.01 -1.62 3.29
CA GLY A 57 -6.05 -0.17 3.48
C GLY A 57 -5.36 0.26 4.75
N ALA A 58 -4.88 1.48 4.79
CA ALA A 58 -4.34 2.13 5.98
C ALA A 58 -4.67 3.62 5.94
N CYS A 59 -5.18 4.16 7.04
CA CYS A 59 -5.46 5.58 7.21
C CYS A 59 -5.44 5.94 8.70
N ASP A 60 -4.68 6.96 9.10
CA ASP A 60 -4.64 7.53 10.45
C ASP A 60 -4.51 6.50 11.59
N GLY A 61 -3.73 5.45 11.37
CA GLY A 61 -3.51 4.39 12.36
C GLY A 61 -4.52 3.25 12.33
N PHE A 62 -5.55 3.35 11.51
CA PHE A 62 -6.43 2.24 11.22
C PHE A 62 -5.93 1.43 10.03
N LEU A 63 -6.11 0.13 10.10
CA LEU A 63 -5.80 -0.81 9.03
C LEU A 63 -7.06 -1.56 8.62
N ILE A 64 -7.22 -1.81 7.32
CA ILE A 64 -8.23 -2.74 6.82
C ILE A 64 -7.54 -4.03 6.41
N VAL A 65 -7.96 -5.13 7.01
CA VAL A 65 -7.43 -6.47 6.76
C VAL A 65 -8.56 -7.37 6.27
N SER A 66 -8.31 -8.11 5.18
CA SER A 66 -9.25 -9.12 4.71
C SER A 66 -8.85 -10.53 5.17
N ARG A 67 -9.85 -11.35 5.48
CA ARG A 67 -9.73 -12.79 5.73
C ARG A 67 -10.78 -13.52 4.92
N GLY A 68 -10.35 -14.22 3.86
CA GLY A 68 -11.29 -14.74 2.88
C GLY A 68 -12.15 -13.61 2.29
N HIS A 69 -13.47 -13.70 2.46
CA HIS A 69 -14.41 -12.69 1.97
C HIS A 69 -14.83 -11.66 3.03
N GLN A 70 -14.29 -11.74 4.23
CA GLN A 70 -14.58 -10.80 5.31
C GLN A 70 -13.49 -9.75 5.39
N PHE A 71 -13.90 -8.52 5.73
CA PHE A 71 -13.01 -7.38 5.90
C PHE A 71 -13.19 -6.81 7.31
N TYR A 72 -12.10 -6.49 7.94
CA TYR A 72 -12.06 -5.94 9.29
C TYR A 72 -11.30 -4.63 9.28
N ILE A 73 -11.83 -3.61 9.97
CA ILE A 73 -11.05 -2.46 10.36
C ILE A 73 -10.42 -2.74 11.72
N CYS A 74 -9.14 -2.44 11.85
CA CYS A 74 -8.35 -2.75 13.04
C CYS A 74 -7.56 -1.52 13.48
N ASN A 75 -7.43 -1.34 14.81
CA ASN A 75 -6.42 -0.46 15.38
C ASN A 75 -5.37 -1.33 16.10
N PRO A 76 -4.15 -1.46 15.56
CA PRO A 76 -3.15 -2.35 16.12
C PRO A 76 -2.60 -1.90 17.48
N VAL A 77 -2.62 -0.60 17.78
CA VAL A 77 -2.09 -0.05 19.03
C VAL A 77 -2.98 -0.41 20.22
N ILE A 78 -4.27 -0.22 20.08
CA ILE A 78 -5.26 -0.54 21.15
C ILE A 78 -5.87 -1.94 20.97
N ARG A 79 -5.40 -2.70 19.99
CA ARG A 79 -5.78 -4.11 19.72
C ARG A 79 -7.29 -4.32 19.54
N THR A 80 -7.96 -3.39 18.88
CA THR A 80 -9.40 -3.47 18.57
C THR A 80 -9.62 -3.79 17.11
N ARG A 81 -10.73 -4.48 16.82
CA ARG A 81 -11.18 -4.77 15.45
C ARG A 81 -12.70 -4.75 15.37
N VAL A 82 -13.21 -4.40 14.20
CA VAL A 82 -14.65 -4.39 13.90
C VAL A 82 -14.84 -4.96 12.49
N LEU A 83 -15.88 -5.75 12.31
CA LEU A 83 -16.27 -6.23 10.99
C LEU A 83 -16.75 -5.05 10.14
N LEU A 84 -16.20 -4.95 8.94
CA LEU A 84 -16.54 -3.86 8.01
C LEU A 84 -17.75 -4.26 7.17
N PRO A 85 -18.83 -3.45 7.16
CA PRO A 85 -19.96 -3.68 6.27
C PRO A 85 -19.50 -3.68 4.79
N GLN A 86 -20.11 -4.54 4.01
CA GLN A 86 -19.80 -4.68 2.60
C GLN A 86 -21.04 -4.45 1.75
N PRO A 87 -20.88 -3.99 0.49
CA PRO A 87 -21.96 -4.01 -0.49
C PRO A 87 -22.47 -5.46 -0.70
N GLU A 88 -23.75 -5.61 -0.97
CA GLU A 88 -24.42 -6.93 -1.09
C GLU A 88 -23.95 -7.77 -2.30
N ARG A 89 -23.07 -7.25 -3.15
CA ARG A 89 -22.55 -7.95 -4.34
C ARG A 89 -21.39 -8.88 -4.00
N GLN A 90 -21.11 -9.86 -4.86
CA GLN A 90 -20.25 -10.99 -4.49
C GLN A 90 -18.75 -10.75 -4.58
N TYR A 91 -18.29 -9.85 -5.48
CA TYR A 91 -16.86 -9.55 -5.62
C TYR A 91 -16.60 -8.10 -5.22
N ASN A 92 -16.14 -7.92 -4.00
CA ASN A 92 -15.86 -6.61 -3.44
C ASN A 92 -14.34 -6.41 -3.33
N THR A 93 -13.85 -5.31 -3.91
CA THR A 93 -12.45 -4.85 -3.77
C THR A 93 -12.45 -3.49 -3.10
N ILE A 94 -11.59 -3.30 -2.10
CA ILE A 94 -11.37 -1.98 -1.49
C ILE A 94 -10.48 -1.19 -2.44
N ALA A 95 -11.03 -0.13 -3.02
CA ALA A 95 -10.28 0.80 -3.84
C ALA A 95 -9.53 1.82 -3.00
N GLY A 96 -10.13 2.29 -1.89
CA GLY A 96 -9.48 3.25 -1.01
C GLY A 96 -10.07 3.28 0.39
N PHE A 97 -9.29 3.82 1.31
CA PHE A 97 -9.67 4.07 2.68
C PHE A 97 -9.17 5.45 3.09
N TYR A 98 -10.04 6.35 3.52
CA TYR A 98 -9.71 7.75 3.76
C TYR A 98 -10.54 8.36 4.89
N CYS A 99 -10.04 9.46 5.45
CA CYS A 99 -10.78 10.34 6.34
C CYS A 99 -11.35 11.50 5.51
N HIS A 100 -12.67 11.64 5.48
CA HIS A 100 -13.35 12.76 4.85
C HIS A 100 -13.10 14.03 5.67
N HIS A 101 -12.55 15.06 5.05
CA HIS A 101 -12.01 16.21 5.78
C HIS A 101 -13.07 16.99 6.56
N SER A 102 -14.19 17.32 5.92
CA SER A 102 -15.26 18.17 6.52
C SER A 102 -16.02 17.44 7.64
N THR A 103 -16.38 16.16 7.44
CA THR A 103 -17.14 15.41 8.43
C THR A 103 -16.31 14.66 9.45
N ARG A 104 -14.99 14.49 9.18
CA ARG A 104 -14.05 13.68 9.97
C ARG A 104 -14.42 12.21 10.06
N GLU A 105 -15.27 11.74 9.18
CA GLU A 105 -15.66 10.35 9.07
C GLU A 105 -14.62 9.54 8.30
N TYR A 106 -14.39 8.32 8.75
CA TYR A 106 -13.61 7.36 7.96
C TYR A 106 -14.51 6.67 6.96
N ARG A 107 -14.11 6.68 5.71
CA ARG A 107 -14.89 6.15 4.59
C ARG A 107 -14.06 5.14 3.81
N VAL A 108 -14.73 4.09 3.36
CA VAL A 108 -14.17 3.03 2.53
C VAL A 108 -14.81 3.08 1.16
N LEU A 109 -13.97 3.22 0.14
CA LEU A 109 -14.36 3.21 -1.26
C LEU A 109 -14.28 1.77 -1.77
N TRP A 110 -15.42 1.23 -2.20
CA TRP A 110 -15.56 -0.11 -2.71
C TRP A 110 -15.83 -0.13 -4.20
N VAL A 111 -15.13 -0.98 -4.94
CA VAL A 111 -15.56 -1.43 -6.27
C VAL A 111 -16.19 -2.79 -6.11
N SER A 112 -17.46 -2.88 -6.41
CA SER A 112 -18.25 -4.10 -6.32
C SER A 112 -18.64 -4.57 -7.72
N GLN A 113 -18.40 -5.84 -8.02
CA GLN A 113 -18.67 -6.43 -9.32
C GLN A 113 -19.74 -7.51 -9.22
N SER A 114 -20.61 -7.57 -10.22
CA SER A 114 -21.61 -8.64 -10.35
C SER A 114 -20.95 -9.97 -10.70
N LEU A 115 -21.64 -11.07 -10.43
CA LEU A 115 -21.17 -12.44 -10.70
C LEU A 115 -20.78 -12.70 -12.15
N ASP A 116 -21.56 -12.14 -13.08
CA ASP A 116 -21.35 -12.27 -14.51
C ASP A 116 -20.22 -11.37 -15.05
N LEU A 117 -19.55 -10.62 -14.14
CA LEU A 117 -18.50 -9.67 -14.43
C LEU A 117 -18.91 -8.54 -15.39
N SER A 118 -20.20 -8.46 -15.74
CA SER A 118 -20.71 -7.49 -16.72
C SER A 118 -20.80 -6.08 -16.17
N ASN A 119 -21.07 -5.93 -14.86
CA ASN A 119 -21.32 -4.66 -14.23
C ASN A 119 -20.48 -4.45 -12.97
N SER A 120 -19.77 -3.35 -12.95
CA SER A 120 -19.08 -2.84 -11.74
C SER A 120 -19.79 -1.60 -11.21
N SER A 121 -19.83 -1.45 -9.91
CA SER A 121 -20.44 -0.30 -9.25
C SER A 121 -19.53 0.17 -8.13
N LEU A 122 -19.56 1.46 -7.87
CA LEU A 122 -18.80 2.11 -6.81
C LEU A 122 -19.69 2.36 -5.60
N TYR A 123 -19.18 2.06 -4.41
CA TYR A 123 -19.88 2.30 -3.15
C TYR A 123 -18.96 2.98 -2.13
N ILE A 124 -19.54 3.81 -1.30
CA ILE A 124 -18.90 4.36 -0.12
C ILE A 124 -19.60 3.84 1.13
N VAL A 125 -18.81 3.37 2.07
CA VAL A 125 -19.24 2.93 3.39
C VAL A 125 -18.59 3.82 4.43
N THR A 126 -19.39 4.43 5.30
CA THR A 126 -18.89 5.16 6.47
C THR A 126 -18.65 4.20 7.63
N VAL A 127 -17.43 4.22 8.17
CA VAL A 127 -17.05 3.36 9.29
C VAL A 127 -17.83 3.75 10.54
N GLY A 128 -18.45 2.77 11.20
CA GLY A 128 -19.23 2.99 12.42
C GLY A 128 -20.63 3.53 12.20
N SER A 129 -21.04 3.77 10.95
CA SER A 129 -22.43 4.09 10.65
C SER A 129 -23.24 2.81 10.48
N SER A 130 -24.52 2.88 10.86
CA SER A 130 -25.53 1.86 10.56
C SER A 130 -26.12 2.00 9.15
N ASP A 131 -25.72 3.02 8.41
CA ASP A 131 -26.22 3.30 7.09
C ASP A 131 -25.77 2.23 6.08
N LYS A 132 -26.64 1.97 5.11
CA LYS A 132 -26.32 1.08 4.00
C LYS A 132 -25.22 1.69 3.13
N PRO A 133 -24.40 0.84 2.47
CA PRO A 133 -23.45 1.28 1.47
C PRO A 133 -24.09 2.22 0.44
N ARG A 134 -23.57 3.44 0.30
CA ARG A 134 -24.08 4.44 -0.65
C ARG A 134 -23.42 4.22 -2.01
N GLN A 135 -24.23 3.97 -3.02
CA GLN A 135 -23.72 3.89 -4.39
C GLN A 135 -23.34 5.29 -4.89
N VAL A 136 -22.17 5.39 -5.49
CA VAL A 136 -21.65 6.63 -6.07
C VAL A 136 -21.58 6.49 -7.58
N ARG A 137 -22.05 7.49 -8.30
CA ARG A 137 -21.86 7.58 -9.74
C ARG A 137 -20.47 8.14 -10.04
N VAL A 138 -19.80 7.56 -10.99
CA VAL A 138 -18.53 8.09 -11.48
C VAL A 138 -18.85 9.27 -12.41
N SER A 139 -19.10 10.45 -11.84
CA SER A 139 -19.13 11.65 -12.65
C SER A 139 -17.69 12.09 -12.95
N MET A 140 -17.27 11.92 -14.15
CA MET A 140 -16.08 12.58 -14.68
C MET A 140 -16.49 14.00 -15.08
N LEU A 141 -15.56 14.96 -14.99
CA LEU A 141 -15.80 16.38 -15.33
C LEU A 141 -16.21 16.64 -16.79
N THR A 142 -16.35 15.59 -17.60
CA THR A 142 -16.83 15.65 -18.99
C THR A 142 -17.85 14.53 -19.20
N ASP A 143 -18.82 14.73 -20.08
CA ASP A 143 -19.91 13.80 -20.46
C ASP A 143 -19.38 12.39 -20.80
N SER A 144 -19.18 11.58 -19.78
CA SER A 144 -18.64 10.22 -19.93
C SER A 144 -19.77 9.27 -20.29
N SER A 145 -19.56 8.50 -21.33
CA SER A 145 -20.49 7.41 -21.69
C SER A 145 -20.46 6.30 -20.61
N PRO A 146 -21.51 5.51 -20.44
CA PRO A 146 -21.53 4.35 -19.53
C PRO A 146 -20.36 3.36 -19.79
N SER A 147 -19.87 3.29 -21.02
CA SER A 147 -18.71 2.48 -21.39
C SER A 147 -17.40 3.01 -20.76
N GLU A 148 -17.25 4.32 -20.63
CA GLU A 148 -16.06 4.93 -20.01
C GLU A 148 -16.06 4.73 -18.49
N GLU A 149 -17.23 4.86 -17.85
CA GLU A 149 -17.40 4.54 -16.43
C GLU A 149 -16.98 3.09 -16.13
N HIS A 150 -17.49 2.14 -16.90
CA HIS A 150 -17.14 0.72 -16.74
C HIS A 150 -15.64 0.47 -16.92
N LYS A 151 -15.01 1.08 -17.90
CA LYS A 151 -13.56 0.99 -18.11
C LYS A 151 -12.77 1.55 -16.94
N LEU A 152 -13.20 2.70 -16.39
CA LEU A 152 -12.56 3.30 -15.23
C LEU A 152 -12.65 2.37 -14.00
N LEU A 153 -13.85 1.87 -13.69
CA LEU A 153 -14.07 0.99 -12.54
C LEU A 153 -13.26 -0.30 -12.65
N ASN A 154 -13.15 -0.89 -13.83
CA ASN A 154 -12.29 -2.05 -14.05
C ASN A 154 -10.81 -1.71 -13.85
N LYS A 155 -10.33 -0.60 -14.39
CA LYS A 155 -8.96 -0.13 -14.17
C LYS A 155 -8.70 0.11 -12.69
N LEU A 156 -9.62 0.76 -11.98
CA LEU A 156 -9.52 1.04 -10.56
C LEU A 156 -9.44 -0.25 -9.73
N ARG A 157 -10.27 -1.25 -10.02
CA ARG A 157 -10.26 -2.53 -9.35
C ARG A 157 -8.91 -3.24 -9.51
N PHE A 158 -8.43 -3.40 -10.74
CA PHE A 158 -7.14 -4.04 -11.00
C PHE A 158 -5.97 -3.28 -10.38
N SER A 159 -6.01 -1.95 -10.40
CA SER A 159 -4.97 -1.13 -9.77
C SER A 159 -4.95 -1.34 -8.25
N SER A 160 -6.11 -1.37 -7.61
CA SER A 160 -6.25 -1.54 -6.16
C SER A 160 -5.82 -2.93 -5.68
N ASP A 161 -5.99 -3.96 -6.51
CA ASP A 161 -5.49 -5.30 -6.22
C ASP A 161 -3.95 -5.40 -6.29
N CYS A 162 -3.32 -4.52 -7.09
CA CYS A 162 -1.87 -4.51 -7.31
C CYS A 162 -1.12 -3.56 -6.37
N SER A 163 -1.73 -2.43 -6.04
CA SER A 163 -1.10 -1.40 -5.20
C SER A 163 -2.18 -0.51 -4.56
N PRO A 164 -2.04 -0.15 -3.28
CA PRO A 164 -2.96 0.79 -2.66
C PRO A 164 -2.84 2.17 -3.31
N PRO A 165 -3.88 3.03 -3.18
CA PRO A 165 -3.79 4.41 -3.58
C PRO A 165 -2.77 5.19 -2.74
N VAL A 166 -2.16 6.17 -3.34
CA VAL A 166 -1.33 7.14 -2.63
C VAL A 166 -2.20 8.32 -2.19
N HIS A 167 -2.17 8.62 -0.89
CA HIS A 167 -2.84 9.77 -0.32
C HIS A 167 -1.98 11.02 -0.51
N HIS A 168 -2.51 12.03 -1.19
CA HIS A 168 -1.84 13.31 -1.37
C HIS A 168 -2.85 14.44 -1.54
N ARG A 169 -2.67 15.55 -0.80
CA ARG A 169 -3.53 16.76 -0.85
C ARG A 169 -5.04 16.47 -0.79
N GLY A 170 -5.47 15.60 0.12
CA GLY A 170 -6.89 15.27 0.27
C GLY A 170 -7.46 14.43 -0.88
N SER A 171 -6.61 13.79 -1.68
CA SER A 171 -7.03 12.94 -2.78
C SER A 171 -6.33 11.60 -2.75
N LEU A 172 -6.98 10.59 -3.32
CA LEU A 172 -6.42 9.26 -3.55
C LEU A 172 -5.95 9.17 -5.00
N HIS A 173 -4.76 8.59 -5.20
CA HIS A 173 -4.13 8.52 -6.52
C HIS A 173 -3.80 7.06 -6.84
N TRP A 174 -4.26 6.57 -8.00
CA TRP A 174 -3.91 5.25 -8.51
C TRP A 174 -3.23 5.36 -9.85
N ARG A 175 -2.23 4.55 -10.04
CA ARG A 175 -1.76 4.27 -11.38
C ARG A 175 -2.64 3.19 -12.00
N PRO A 176 -3.34 3.45 -13.12
CA PRO A 176 -4.15 2.44 -13.77
C PRO A 176 -3.27 1.30 -14.26
N TYR A 177 -3.67 0.08 -13.95
CA TYR A 177 -3.07 -1.10 -14.57
C TYR A 177 -3.50 -1.17 -16.05
N SER A 178 -2.52 -1.33 -16.94
CA SER A 178 -2.80 -1.52 -18.37
C SER A 178 -1.90 -2.63 -18.94
N ALA A 179 -2.49 -3.55 -19.66
CA ALA A 179 -1.73 -4.56 -20.41
C ALA A 179 -0.81 -3.91 -21.46
N SER A 180 -1.15 -2.70 -21.95
CA SER A 180 -0.32 -1.89 -22.85
C SER A 180 0.90 -1.25 -22.16
N ASP A 181 1.01 -1.31 -20.84
CA ASP A 181 2.17 -0.81 -20.10
C ASP A 181 3.48 -1.56 -20.47
N LEU A 182 3.36 -2.74 -21.04
CA LEU A 182 4.48 -3.47 -21.63
C LEU A 182 5.05 -2.77 -22.86
N THR A 183 4.29 -1.87 -23.48
CA THR A 183 4.66 -1.13 -24.70
C THR A 183 5.09 0.32 -24.45
N GLY A 184 5.18 0.77 -23.19
CA GLY A 184 5.72 2.08 -22.83
C GLY A 184 4.73 3.26 -23.03
N GLY A 185 3.42 3.02 -22.96
CA GLY A 185 2.40 4.06 -23.09
C GLY A 185 2.48 5.14 -22.01
N ARG A 186 1.98 6.34 -22.31
CA ARG A 186 1.80 7.43 -21.35
C ARG A 186 0.77 7.01 -20.31
N GLY A 187 1.17 6.90 -19.05
CA GLY A 187 0.29 6.47 -17.97
C GLY A 187 -0.33 7.69 -17.29
N ASP A 188 -1.62 7.91 -17.50
CA ASP A 188 -2.37 8.86 -16.68
C ASP A 188 -2.71 8.26 -15.33
N ILE A 189 -2.89 9.10 -14.33
CA ILE A 189 -3.18 8.74 -12.95
C ILE A 189 -4.67 8.95 -12.72
N ILE A 190 -5.33 7.98 -12.08
CA ILE A 190 -6.70 8.16 -11.59
C ILE A 190 -6.61 8.90 -10.27
N VAL A 191 -7.37 9.98 -10.12
CA VAL A 191 -7.46 10.78 -8.90
C VAL A 191 -8.89 10.78 -8.41
N PHE A 192 -9.08 10.52 -7.12
CA PHE A 192 -10.35 10.66 -6.42
C PHE A 192 -10.20 11.73 -5.35
N ASP A 193 -10.88 12.84 -5.51
CA ASP A 193 -10.98 13.88 -4.50
C ASP A 193 -11.87 13.39 -3.35
N THR A 194 -11.31 13.32 -2.13
CA THR A 194 -12.01 12.74 -0.98
C THR A 194 -13.05 13.67 -0.38
N GLU A 195 -13.02 14.95 -0.70
CA GLU A 195 -13.98 15.94 -0.21
C GLU A 195 -15.21 16.04 -1.12
N SER A 196 -14.99 16.23 -2.41
CA SER A 196 -16.08 16.27 -3.40
C SER A 196 -16.55 14.89 -3.85
N GLU A 197 -15.82 13.83 -3.49
CA GLU A 197 -16.06 12.44 -3.89
C GLU A 197 -16.19 12.27 -5.41
N SER A 198 -15.31 12.95 -6.14
CA SER A 198 -15.32 12.99 -7.58
C SER A 198 -14.00 12.48 -8.18
N PHE A 199 -14.07 11.94 -9.41
CA PHE A 199 -12.90 11.44 -10.11
C PHE A 199 -12.40 12.43 -11.15
N ARG A 200 -11.10 12.42 -11.38
CA ARG A 200 -10.44 13.07 -12.52
C ARG A 200 -9.22 12.28 -12.99
N TRP A 201 -8.75 12.59 -14.16
CA TRP A 201 -7.47 12.14 -14.66
C TRP A 201 -6.40 13.19 -14.38
N MET A 202 -5.21 12.71 -14.07
CA MET A 202 -4.00 13.52 -13.91
C MET A 202 -2.91 12.97 -14.82
N ARG A 203 -2.12 13.83 -15.42
CA ARG A 203 -1.00 13.43 -16.28
C ARG A 203 0.14 12.86 -15.45
N GLY A 204 0.62 11.67 -15.82
CA GLY A 204 1.86 11.10 -15.29
C GLY A 204 3.12 11.69 -15.93
N PRO A 205 4.33 11.26 -15.47
CA PRO A 205 5.60 11.67 -16.09
C PRO A 205 5.62 11.36 -17.59
N ALA A 206 6.10 12.31 -18.40
CA ALA A 206 6.06 12.20 -19.86
C ALA A 206 6.95 11.10 -20.44
N GLN A 207 7.95 10.66 -19.68
CA GLN A 207 8.92 9.66 -20.18
C GLN A 207 8.34 8.25 -20.18
N PRO A 208 8.52 7.50 -21.27
CA PRO A 208 8.12 6.11 -21.32
C PRO A 208 8.93 5.29 -20.31
N CYS A 209 8.27 4.64 -19.39
CA CYS A 209 8.88 3.72 -18.43
C CYS A 209 8.07 2.44 -18.36
N HIS A 210 8.77 1.33 -18.17
CA HIS A 210 8.17 0.05 -17.85
C HIS A 210 8.04 -0.13 -16.34
N CYS A 211 7.13 -0.98 -15.89
CA CYS A 211 6.97 -1.32 -14.47
C CYS A 211 6.82 -0.11 -13.55
N ARG A 212 6.00 0.85 -13.94
CA ARG A 212 5.78 2.07 -13.17
C ARG A 212 4.98 1.83 -11.90
N LYS A 213 5.39 2.44 -10.81
CA LYS A 213 4.59 2.52 -9.59
C LYS A 213 4.51 3.93 -9.05
N LEU A 214 3.35 4.26 -8.51
CA LEU A 214 3.10 5.49 -7.77
C LEU A 214 3.31 5.19 -6.28
N PHE A 215 3.95 6.10 -5.55
CA PHE A 215 4.19 5.95 -4.12
C PHE A 215 4.29 7.32 -3.43
N ASP A 216 4.15 7.31 -2.11
CA ASP A 216 4.40 8.49 -1.29
C ASP A 216 5.89 8.61 -0.97
N MET A 217 6.46 9.75 -1.29
CA MET A 217 7.81 10.15 -0.90
C MET A 217 7.73 11.33 0.04
N GLU A 218 7.50 11.04 1.33
CA GLU A 218 7.44 12.02 2.40
C GLU A 218 6.45 13.16 2.17
N GLY A 219 5.24 12.79 1.83
CA GLY A 219 4.16 13.73 1.54
C GLY A 219 4.18 14.31 0.14
N THR A 220 5.05 13.81 -0.75
CA THR A 220 5.07 14.18 -2.16
C THR A 220 4.76 12.96 -3.03
N LEU A 221 3.93 13.13 -4.05
CA LEU A 221 3.70 12.08 -5.04
C LEU A 221 5.00 11.79 -5.79
N ALA A 222 5.36 10.54 -5.84
CA ALA A 222 6.52 10.07 -6.58
C ALA A 222 6.16 8.90 -7.49
N PHE A 223 6.94 8.78 -8.54
CA PHE A 223 6.81 7.74 -9.55
C PHE A 223 8.15 7.05 -9.70
N TRP A 224 8.17 5.73 -9.71
CA TRP A 224 9.37 5.02 -10.12
C TRP A 224 9.10 4.11 -11.33
N GLY A 225 10.12 3.92 -12.15
CA GLY A 225 10.03 3.01 -13.28
C GLY A 225 11.39 2.73 -13.89
N GLY A 226 11.51 1.60 -14.59
CA GLY A 226 12.69 1.23 -15.35
C GLY A 226 12.56 1.56 -16.82
N SER A 227 13.65 1.73 -17.52
CA SER A 227 13.68 1.96 -18.97
C SER A 227 13.22 0.74 -19.78
N THR A 228 13.34 -0.46 -19.21
CA THR A 228 12.88 -1.73 -19.77
C THR A 228 12.33 -2.65 -18.68
N PRO A 229 11.54 -3.70 -19.02
CA PRO A 229 11.06 -4.68 -18.03
C PRO A 229 12.17 -5.43 -17.27
N ARG A 230 13.39 -5.44 -17.81
CA ARG A 230 14.57 -6.06 -17.20
C ARG A 230 15.66 -5.05 -16.86
N SER A 231 15.27 -3.79 -16.67
CA SER A 231 16.21 -2.73 -16.33
C SER A 231 16.90 -3.05 -15.01
N THR A 232 18.22 -2.87 -14.98
CA THR A 232 19.03 -2.88 -13.76
C THR A 232 19.05 -1.53 -13.08
N SER A 233 18.44 -0.51 -13.67
CA SER A 233 18.33 0.83 -13.11
C SER A 233 16.86 1.22 -12.96
N MET A 234 16.60 2.05 -11.96
CA MET A 234 15.32 2.59 -11.62
C MET A 234 15.39 4.11 -11.54
N ASP A 235 14.56 4.76 -12.30
CA ASP A 235 14.42 6.22 -12.29
C ASP A 235 13.29 6.64 -11.36
N VAL A 236 13.50 7.68 -10.59
CA VAL A 236 12.52 8.25 -9.67
C VAL A 236 12.20 9.68 -10.10
N TRP A 237 10.93 9.95 -10.30
CA TRP A 237 10.36 11.27 -10.55
C TRP A 237 9.49 11.68 -9.38
N VAL A 238 9.48 12.97 -9.08
CA VAL A 238 8.63 13.55 -8.05
C VAL A 238 7.72 14.62 -8.65
N MET A 239 6.54 14.75 -8.08
CA MET A 239 5.61 15.82 -8.42
C MET A 239 6.22 17.15 -7.98
N GLN A 240 6.48 18.03 -8.94
CA GLN A 240 7.03 19.35 -8.68
C GLN A 240 5.92 20.38 -8.49
N ASP A 241 4.91 20.34 -9.35
CA ASP A 241 3.73 21.19 -9.26
C ASP A 241 2.48 20.32 -9.49
N TYR A 242 1.62 20.29 -8.49
CA TYR A 242 0.41 19.46 -8.50
C TYR A 242 -0.67 20.01 -9.42
N GLU A 243 -0.84 21.33 -9.46
CA GLU A 243 -1.87 21.98 -10.28
C GLU A 243 -1.48 22.00 -11.76
N ALA A 244 -0.22 22.23 -12.04
CA ALA A 244 0.32 22.17 -13.40
C ALA A 244 0.61 20.72 -13.87
N GLU A 245 0.48 19.73 -12.97
CA GLU A 245 0.77 18.31 -13.21
C GLU A 245 2.18 18.09 -13.78
N THR A 246 3.17 18.80 -13.22
CA THR A 246 4.55 18.72 -13.68
C THR A 246 5.38 17.80 -12.79
N TRP A 247 6.24 17.02 -13.43
CA TRP A 247 7.11 16.04 -12.81
C TRP A 247 8.57 16.36 -13.05
N ALA A 248 9.40 16.24 -12.00
CA ALA A 248 10.84 16.41 -12.09
C ALA A 248 11.55 15.08 -11.83
N PHE A 249 12.60 14.81 -12.60
CA PHE A 249 13.52 13.72 -12.31
C PHE A 249 14.27 14.03 -11.01
N LYS A 250 14.30 13.06 -10.08
CA LYS A 250 14.97 13.23 -8.80
C LYS A 250 16.31 12.52 -8.74
N TYR A 251 16.33 11.21 -9.02
CA TYR A 251 17.56 10.40 -9.04
C TYR A 251 17.34 9.06 -9.75
N ARG A 252 18.45 8.39 -10.01
CA ARG A 252 18.50 7.02 -10.56
C ARG A 252 19.18 6.10 -9.56
N ILE A 253 18.59 4.96 -9.31
CA ILE A 253 19.18 3.88 -8.51
C ILE A 253 19.66 2.80 -9.47
N ASP A 254 20.94 2.44 -9.36
CA ASP A 254 21.50 1.30 -10.08
C ASP A 254 21.55 0.08 -9.16
N LEU A 255 20.77 -0.94 -9.52
CA LEU A 255 20.70 -2.19 -8.77
C LEU A 255 22.01 -2.98 -8.78
N SER A 256 22.88 -2.75 -9.77
CA SER A 256 24.21 -3.35 -9.80
C SER A 256 25.09 -2.79 -8.68
N THR A 257 24.96 -1.52 -8.37
CA THR A 257 25.62 -0.86 -7.23
C THR A 257 25.12 -1.41 -5.89
N VAL A 258 23.81 -1.60 -5.75
CA VAL A 258 23.21 -2.23 -4.56
C VAL A 258 23.75 -3.64 -4.36
N GLU A 259 23.82 -4.44 -5.43
CA GLU A 259 24.34 -5.80 -5.38
C GLU A 259 25.82 -5.86 -5.05
N ALA A 260 26.64 -4.98 -5.64
CA ALA A 260 28.07 -4.88 -5.35
C ALA A 260 28.30 -4.52 -3.88
N SER A 261 27.57 -3.51 -3.36
CA SER A 261 27.63 -3.10 -1.95
C SER A 261 27.22 -4.22 -1.01
N ARG A 262 26.16 -4.98 -1.33
CA ARG A 262 25.71 -6.15 -0.56
C ARG A 262 26.79 -7.25 -0.48
N LYS A 263 27.45 -7.54 -1.58
CA LYS A 263 28.53 -8.53 -1.63
C LYS A 263 29.73 -8.13 -0.78
N LEU A 264 30.14 -6.87 -0.85
CA LEU A 264 31.22 -6.33 -0.01
C LEU A 264 30.87 -6.42 1.48
N HIS A 265 29.66 -6.06 1.87
CA HIS A 265 29.19 -6.16 3.24
C HIS A 265 29.18 -7.63 3.73
N SER A 266 28.73 -8.55 2.88
CA SER A 266 28.71 -9.99 3.21
C SER A 266 30.11 -10.56 3.37
N ALA A 267 31.07 -10.14 2.56
CA ALA A 267 32.48 -10.58 2.64
C ALA A 267 33.17 -10.07 3.91
N SER A 268 32.81 -8.88 4.40
CA SER A 268 33.38 -8.30 5.62
C SER A 268 32.74 -8.83 6.92
N SER A 269 31.58 -9.46 6.83
CA SER A 269 30.85 -9.99 8.00
C SER A 269 31.35 -11.39 8.39
N LYS A 270 31.72 -11.57 9.68
CA LYS A 270 32.05 -12.90 10.23
C LYS A 270 30.84 -13.83 10.39
N LYS A 271 29.61 -13.34 10.24
CA LYS A 271 28.37 -14.13 10.28
C LYS A 271 28.08 -14.70 8.91
N LYS A 272 27.70 -15.99 8.84
CA LYS A 272 27.23 -16.62 7.59
C LYS A 272 26.14 -15.76 6.95
N PRO A 273 26.25 -15.40 5.65
CA PRO A 273 25.24 -14.62 4.97
C PRO A 273 23.91 -15.37 5.02
N ARG A 274 22.87 -14.72 5.55
CA ARG A 274 21.50 -15.27 5.62
C ARG A 274 20.85 -15.40 4.25
N ILE A 275 21.35 -14.69 3.28
CA ILE A 275 20.93 -14.77 1.87
C ILE A 275 22.03 -15.51 1.13
N SER A 276 21.67 -16.57 0.41
CA SER A 276 22.63 -17.31 -0.43
C SER A 276 23.36 -16.34 -1.37
N SER A 277 24.68 -16.47 -1.46
CA SER A 277 25.53 -15.68 -2.38
C SER A 277 25.11 -15.85 -3.84
N ASP A 278 24.41 -16.94 -4.17
CA ASP A 278 23.93 -17.24 -5.53
C ASP A 278 22.67 -16.46 -5.93
N SER A 279 21.95 -15.85 -4.97
CA SER A 279 20.81 -15.01 -5.29
C SER A 279 21.26 -13.59 -5.66
N THR A 280 21.56 -13.37 -6.93
CA THR A 280 21.82 -12.01 -7.44
C THR A 280 20.55 -11.18 -7.49
N VAL A 281 20.65 -9.87 -7.17
CA VAL A 281 19.55 -8.91 -7.37
C VAL A 281 19.36 -8.68 -8.87
N ARG A 282 18.69 -9.62 -9.53
CA ARG A 282 18.44 -9.57 -10.98
C ARG A 282 17.09 -8.95 -11.33
N LEU A 283 16.14 -9.06 -10.43
CA LEU A 283 14.76 -8.61 -10.65
C LEU A 283 14.32 -7.74 -9.49
N LEU A 284 14.19 -6.47 -9.76
CA LEU A 284 13.49 -5.55 -8.88
C LEU A 284 12.00 -5.86 -8.96
N ASN A 285 11.42 -6.23 -7.83
CA ASN A 285 9.99 -6.47 -7.75
C ASN A 285 9.25 -5.23 -7.26
N ASP A 286 9.82 -4.52 -6.30
CA ASP A 286 9.18 -3.37 -5.70
C ASP A 286 10.15 -2.49 -4.89
N VAL A 287 9.75 -1.23 -4.65
CA VAL A 287 10.47 -0.27 -3.84
C VAL A 287 9.51 0.55 -3.01
N ALA A 288 9.85 0.78 -1.76
CA ALA A 288 9.16 1.72 -0.87
C ALA A 288 10.18 2.64 -0.20
N VAL A 289 9.76 3.85 0.14
CA VAL A 289 10.58 4.81 0.90
C VAL A 289 10.43 4.52 2.38
N LEU A 290 11.53 4.34 3.07
CA LEU A 290 11.57 4.26 4.51
C LEU A 290 11.62 5.67 5.13
N ASN A 291 12.58 6.46 4.66
CA ASN A 291 12.75 7.89 5.00
C ASN A 291 13.51 8.61 3.86
N ASN A 292 13.85 9.90 4.05
CA ASN A 292 14.57 10.74 3.06
C ASN A 292 15.87 10.14 2.51
N HIS A 293 16.48 9.23 3.25
CA HIS A 293 17.81 8.69 2.93
C HIS A 293 17.80 7.19 2.70
N GLU A 294 16.71 6.52 3.04
CA GLU A 294 16.64 5.06 3.00
C GLU A 294 15.44 4.54 2.23
N LEU A 295 15.71 3.50 1.46
CA LEU A 295 14.75 2.78 0.65
C LEU A 295 14.68 1.32 1.06
N LEU A 296 13.50 0.75 0.93
CA LEU A 296 13.25 -0.68 0.99
C LEU A 296 13.14 -1.20 -0.44
N ILE A 297 14.00 -2.13 -0.81
CA ILE A 297 14.02 -2.75 -2.14
C ILE A 297 13.64 -4.22 -2.00
N MET A 298 12.52 -4.60 -2.61
CA MET A 298 12.12 -6.00 -2.70
C MET A 298 12.71 -6.66 -3.96
N PHE A 299 13.38 -7.78 -3.77
CA PHE A 299 13.92 -8.56 -4.89
C PHE A 299 13.59 -10.05 -4.74
N ASN A 300 13.49 -10.71 -5.90
CA ASN A 300 13.18 -12.15 -5.99
C ASN A 300 11.93 -12.58 -5.20
N ARG A 301 11.02 -11.65 -4.87
CA ARG A 301 9.81 -11.85 -4.05
C ARG A 301 10.06 -12.54 -2.70
N LYS A 302 11.27 -12.48 -2.18
CA LYS A 302 11.67 -13.17 -0.94
C LYS A 302 12.38 -12.28 0.05
N HIS A 303 13.03 -11.24 -0.42
CA HIS A 303 13.92 -10.45 0.41
C HIS A 303 13.61 -8.96 0.25
N VAL A 304 13.65 -8.25 1.37
CA VAL A 304 13.58 -6.80 1.40
C VAL A 304 14.92 -6.30 1.93
N LEU A 305 15.62 -5.54 1.10
CA LEU A 305 16.88 -4.89 1.43
C LEU A 305 16.63 -3.45 1.88
N ARG A 306 17.46 -2.97 2.77
CA ARG A 306 17.62 -1.55 3.06
C ARG A 306 18.81 -1.03 2.28
N CYS A 307 18.64 0.07 1.58
CA CYS A 307 19.73 0.80 0.95
C CYS A 307 19.52 2.30 1.07
N ASP A 308 20.57 3.08 0.95
CA ASP A 308 20.44 4.52 0.81
C ASP A 308 20.06 4.89 -0.64
N THR A 309 19.76 6.18 -0.85
CA THR A 309 19.39 6.72 -2.17
C THR A 309 20.51 6.67 -3.20
N ASN A 310 21.75 6.41 -2.76
CA ASN A 310 22.93 6.20 -3.64
C ASN A 310 23.16 4.72 -3.98
N GLY A 311 22.30 3.82 -3.48
CA GLY A 311 22.43 2.38 -3.72
C GLY A 311 23.39 1.66 -2.76
N LYS A 312 23.85 2.30 -1.68
CA LYS A 312 24.64 1.64 -0.65
C LYS A 312 23.75 0.71 0.18
N PHE A 313 24.15 -0.54 0.27
CA PHE A 313 23.46 -1.54 1.10
C PHE A 313 23.62 -1.23 2.60
N LEU A 314 22.52 -1.16 3.33
CA LEU A 314 22.47 -0.87 4.76
C LEU A 314 22.11 -2.12 5.60
N GLY A 315 21.37 -3.06 5.01
CA GLY A 315 20.95 -4.27 5.71
C GLY A 315 19.81 -5.01 5.03
N VAL A 316 19.33 -6.05 5.71
CA VAL A 316 18.19 -6.86 5.26
C VAL A 316 17.08 -6.78 6.29
N VAL A 317 15.85 -6.54 5.85
CA VAL A 317 14.68 -6.68 6.71
C VAL A 317 14.46 -8.17 6.95
N ASN A 318 14.51 -8.58 8.20
CA ASN A 318 14.36 -9.96 8.61
C ASN A 318 13.18 -10.09 9.57
N ILE A 319 12.13 -10.79 9.14
CA ILE A 319 10.88 -10.91 9.90
C ILE A 319 10.77 -12.29 10.62
N GLY A 320 11.85 -13.04 10.73
CA GLY A 320 11.86 -14.34 11.41
C GLY A 320 12.47 -15.48 10.59
N THR A 321 12.46 -16.69 11.13
CA THR A 321 13.25 -17.83 10.64
C THR A 321 12.59 -18.66 9.54
N SER A 322 11.29 -18.48 9.25
CA SER A 322 10.50 -19.42 8.43
C SER A 322 9.77 -18.77 7.28
N GLN A 323 10.28 -17.65 6.73
CA GLN A 323 9.51 -16.91 5.72
C GLN A 323 9.84 -17.36 4.32
N TYR A 324 8.76 -17.64 3.57
CA TYR A 324 8.86 -18.06 2.18
C TYR A 324 8.78 -16.88 1.19
N CYS A 325 8.16 -15.77 1.59
CA CYS A 325 7.98 -14.59 0.74
C CYS A 325 7.76 -13.33 1.59
N MET A 326 8.28 -12.20 1.14
CA MET A 326 7.99 -10.87 1.70
C MET A 326 7.42 -9.97 0.61
N LEU A 327 6.45 -9.13 0.96
CA LEU A 327 5.83 -8.14 0.06
C LEU A 327 5.89 -6.77 0.71
N LEU A 328 6.27 -5.77 -0.08
CA LEU A 328 6.08 -4.36 0.29
C LEU A 328 4.61 -4.03 0.05
N THR A 329 3.89 -3.69 1.11
CA THR A 329 2.45 -3.47 0.99
C THR A 329 2.11 -2.08 0.44
N HIS A 330 3.08 -1.15 0.42
CA HIS A 330 2.91 0.29 0.15
C HIS A 330 1.98 1.01 1.13
N HIS A 331 1.44 0.31 2.10
CA HIS A 331 0.74 0.92 3.22
C HIS A 331 1.73 1.39 4.27
N ARG A 332 1.36 2.44 4.96
CA ARG A 332 2.13 3.00 6.06
C ARG A 332 1.27 3.05 7.31
N LEU A 333 1.86 2.73 8.44
CA LEU A 333 1.22 2.84 9.74
C LEU A 333 1.68 4.12 10.43
N GLN A 334 0.74 4.93 10.85
CA GLN A 334 0.92 5.96 11.86
C GLN A 334 0.25 5.47 13.14
N GLU A 335 0.97 5.34 14.23
CA GLU A 335 0.40 4.86 15.48
C GLU A 335 -0.72 5.80 15.99
N SER A 336 -1.82 5.22 16.44
CA SER A 336 -2.99 5.97 16.93
C SER A 336 -3.66 5.23 18.07
N ILE A 337 -3.97 5.97 19.14
CA ILE A 337 -4.76 5.48 20.28
C ILE A 337 -6.26 5.78 20.13
N VAL A 338 -6.67 6.30 18.99
CA VAL A 338 -8.07 6.64 18.72
C VAL A 338 -8.89 5.35 18.56
N PRO A 339 -10.01 5.20 19.26
CA PRO A 339 -10.88 4.03 19.08
C PRO A 339 -11.51 4.05 17.69
N ILE A 340 -11.84 2.85 17.19
CA ILE A 340 -12.57 2.70 15.93
C ILE A 340 -13.97 3.32 16.11
N PRO A 341 -14.41 4.20 15.19
CA PRO A 341 -15.75 4.78 15.27
C PRO A 341 -16.85 3.70 15.33
N GLY A 342 -17.84 3.89 16.18
CA GLY A 342 -18.96 2.95 16.34
C GLY A 342 -18.66 1.66 17.11
N HIS A 343 -17.42 1.45 17.59
CA HIS A 343 -17.04 0.23 18.33
C HIS A 343 -17.98 -0.06 19.52
N GLY A 344 -18.39 0.97 20.26
CA GLY A 344 -19.29 0.82 21.41
C GLY A 344 -20.73 0.45 21.06
N MET A 345 -21.17 0.67 19.84
CA MET A 345 -22.55 0.34 19.39
C MET A 345 -22.68 -1.08 18.84
N MET A 346 -21.57 -1.71 18.44
CA MET A 346 -21.58 -3.03 17.82
C MET A 346 -21.27 -4.19 18.79
N GLN A 347 -20.89 -3.91 20.02
CA GLN A 347 -20.54 -4.92 21.04
C GLN A 347 -21.70 -5.82 21.49
N GLY A 348 -22.88 -5.75 20.90
CA GLY A 348 -24.07 -6.50 21.33
C GLY A 348 -24.32 -7.87 20.68
N LYS A 349 -23.57 -8.32 19.70
CA LYS A 349 -23.96 -9.54 18.96
C LYS A 349 -22.93 -10.64 18.71
N ASP A 350 -21.61 -10.40 18.77
CA ASP A 350 -20.62 -11.45 18.51
C ASP A 350 -19.32 -11.22 19.31
N GLU A 351 -19.41 -11.20 20.64
CA GLU A 351 -18.22 -11.25 21.50
C GLU A 351 -17.71 -12.69 21.61
N GLU A 352 -16.75 -13.09 20.79
CA GLU A 352 -15.74 -14.03 21.26
C GLU A 352 -14.81 -13.28 22.24
N PRO A 353 -14.53 -13.85 23.42
CA PRO A 353 -13.82 -13.15 24.48
C PRO A 353 -12.41 -12.74 24.05
N PRO A 354 -11.86 -11.65 24.61
CA PRO A 354 -10.47 -11.27 24.39
C PRO A 354 -9.58 -12.36 24.97
N PHE A 355 -8.85 -13.00 24.10
CA PHE A 355 -7.72 -13.92 24.26
C PHE A 355 -7.30 -14.30 25.68
N SER A 356 -7.42 -15.57 26.02
CA SER A 356 -6.61 -16.31 27.01
C SER A 356 -5.29 -16.78 26.36
#